data_b06b0c7dd28c8895cee9420bd4fed065
#
_entry.id   b06b0c7dd28c8895cee9420bd4fed065
#
_cell.length_a   1.000
_cell.length_b   1.000
_cell.length_c   1.000
_cell.angle_alpha   90.00
_cell.angle_beta   90.00
_cell.angle_gamma   90.00
#
_symmetry.space_group_name_H-M   'P 1'
#
loop_
_entity.id
_entity.type
_entity.pdbx_description
1 polymer ?
#
loop_
_entity_poly.entity_id
_entity_poly.type
_entity_poly.pdbx_seq_one_letter_code
_entity_poly.pdbx_strand_id
1 'polypeptide(L)'
;MIRKIIISCIAATSLILFSTQAFALINFSVGVPLSHTFTGKYNGGDEVKSDGVSGTFVQIGVPILPGIGMDSYKTKIKQDPGSAKIDLETTIYNLYYLLPIPVINITLGAGVGSTEIKFSGSEKYFDKGPASQVYASLGFPIIPLFDLHLSYRSVSSKVKIKSGGEHDFGGNVMGLGIGFNF
;
A
#
# COMPACT_ATOMS: atom_id res chain seq x y z
N MET A 1 -44.11 10.49 13.87
CA MET A 1 -44.18 10.14 12.45
C MET A 1 -42.82 10.30 11.74
N ILE A 2 -42.20 11.45 11.80
CA ILE A 2 -40.90 11.79 11.16
C ILE A 2 -39.77 10.80 11.52
N ARG A 3 -39.61 10.40 12.81
CA ARG A 3 -38.59 9.46 13.26
C ARG A 3 -38.68 8.08 12.60
N LYS A 4 -39.87 7.58 12.34
CA LYS A 4 -40.11 6.31 11.64
C LYS A 4 -39.75 6.41 10.14
N ILE A 5 -40.02 7.57 9.53
CA ILE A 5 -39.66 7.84 8.12
C ILE A 5 -38.13 7.89 7.94
N ILE A 6 -37.47 8.59 8.86
CA ILE A 6 -35.97 8.68 8.82
C ILE A 6 -35.34 7.28 8.97
N ILE A 7 -35.82 6.48 9.93
CA ILE A 7 -35.32 5.10 10.11
C ILE A 7 -35.58 4.23 8.88
N SER A 8 -36.76 4.35 8.27
CA SER A 8 -37.10 3.60 7.05
C SER A 8 -36.24 4.07 5.85
N CYS A 9 -35.96 5.36 5.71
CA CYS A 9 -35.07 5.87 4.67
C CYS A 9 -33.64 5.38 4.86
N ILE A 10 -33.12 5.41 6.09
CA ILE A 10 -31.78 4.89 6.41
C ILE A 10 -31.70 3.39 6.14
N ALA A 11 -32.71 2.62 6.54
CA ALA A 11 -32.76 1.18 6.28
C ALA A 11 -32.87 0.87 4.78
N ALA A 12 -33.67 1.62 4.02
CA ALA A 12 -33.80 1.43 2.57
C ALA A 12 -32.50 1.82 1.83
N THR A 13 -31.86 2.91 2.23
CA THR A 13 -30.58 3.35 1.65
C THR A 13 -29.48 2.33 1.95
N SER A 14 -29.44 1.78 3.16
CA SER A 14 -28.48 0.73 3.50
C SER A 14 -28.73 -0.54 2.68
N LEU A 15 -29.99 -0.98 2.48
CA LEU A 15 -30.29 -2.16 1.64
C LEU A 15 -29.84 -1.97 0.17
N ILE A 16 -29.98 -0.78 -0.37
CA ILE A 16 -29.54 -0.48 -1.75
C ILE A 16 -28.01 -0.51 -1.84
N LEU A 17 -27.28 -0.01 -0.84
CA LEU A 17 -25.82 -0.09 -0.77
C LEU A 17 -25.32 -1.54 -0.61
N PHE A 18 -26.07 -2.41 0.07
CA PHE A 18 -25.77 -3.83 0.18
C PHE A 18 -25.91 -4.59 -1.16
N SER A 19 -26.87 -4.19 -1.99
CA SER A 19 -27.17 -4.93 -3.22
C SER A 19 -26.12 -4.72 -4.32
N THR A 20 -25.43 -3.59 -4.33
CA THR A 20 -24.44 -3.29 -5.39
C THR A 20 -23.12 -4.04 -5.22
N GLN A 21 -22.74 -4.40 -3.99
CA GLN A 21 -21.52 -5.18 -3.76
C GLN A 21 -21.70 -6.69 -4.00
N ALA A 22 -22.92 -7.19 -3.92
CA ALA A 22 -23.22 -8.61 -4.16
C ALA A 22 -23.11 -9.04 -5.63
N PHE A 23 -23.00 -8.09 -6.56
CA PHE A 23 -22.95 -8.35 -8.01
C PHE A 23 -21.62 -7.98 -8.66
N ALA A 24 -20.64 -7.49 -7.90
CA ALA A 24 -19.32 -7.24 -8.45
C ALA A 24 -18.64 -8.58 -8.83
N LEU A 25 -18.38 -8.78 -10.10
CA LEU A 25 -17.64 -9.95 -10.61
C LEU A 25 -16.12 -9.73 -10.51
N ILE A 26 -15.68 -8.50 -10.60
CA ILE A 26 -14.26 -8.13 -10.58
C ILE A 26 -14.08 -6.87 -9.73
N ASN A 27 -13.09 -6.91 -8.86
CA ASN A 27 -12.57 -5.75 -8.15
C ASN A 27 -11.22 -5.37 -8.74
N PHE A 28 -11.05 -4.10 -9.09
CA PHE A 28 -9.80 -3.52 -9.52
C PHE A 28 -9.52 -2.26 -8.70
N SER A 29 -8.30 -2.09 -8.20
CA SER A 29 -7.93 -0.84 -7.54
C SER A 29 -6.57 -0.33 -7.98
N VAL A 30 -6.45 0.99 -7.99
CA VAL A 30 -5.19 1.70 -8.23
C VAL A 30 -4.99 2.74 -7.14
N GLY A 31 -3.77 2.88 -6.66
CA GLY A 31 -3.43 3.84 -5.62
C GLY A 31 -2.01 4.36 -5.74
N VAL A 32 -1.71 5.35 -4.91
CA VAL A 32 -0.39 5.97 -4.81
C VAL A 32 0.05 6.03 -3.35
N PRO A 33 1.35 5.89 -3.07
CA PRO A 33 1.89 6.16 -1.74
C PRO A 33 1.82 7.66 -1.43
N LEU A 34 1.43 7.99 -0.21
CA LEU A 34 1.40 9.35 0.31
C LEU A 34 2.60 9.66 1.20
N SER A 35 3.03 8.68 1.98
CA SER A 35 4.18 8.80 2.88
C SER A 35 4.87 7.46 3.07
N HIS A 36 6.18 7.52 3.32
CA HIS A 36 6.96 6.39 3.80
C HIS A 36 7.75 6.85 5.02
N THR A 37 7.48 6.27 6.18
CA THR A 37 8.20 6.52 7.43
C THR A 37 9.06 5.30 7.73
N PHE A 38 10.37 5.47 7.68
CA PHE A 38 11.30 4.40 8.01
C PHE A 38 11.28 4.11 9.52
N THR A 39 11.39 2.84 9.88
CA THR A 39 11.58 2.37 11.25
C THR A 39 12.92 1.63 11.39
N GLY A 40 13.55 1.32 10.28
CA GLY A 40 14.87 0.72 10.20
C GLY A 40 16.00 1.73 10.39
N LYS A 41 17.23 1.22 10.44
CA LYS A 41 18.44 2.00 10.69
C LYS A 41 19.55 1.62 9.71
N TYR A 42 20.46 2.56 9.48
CA TYR A 42 21.74 2.27 8.83
C TYR A 42 22.59 1.34 9.67
N ASN A 43 23.57 0.69 9.04
CA ASN A 43 24.57 -0.15 9.72
C ASN A 43 25.44 0.63 10.73
N GLY A 44 25.26 1.82 11.03
CA GLY A 44 25.91 2.60 12.08
C GLY A 44 24.96 2.98 13.22
N GLY A 45 23.68 2.58 13.12
CA GLY A 45 22.64 2.88 14.10
C GLY A 45 21.91 4.20 13.85
N ASP A 46 22.30 4.97 12.83
CA ASP A 46 21.64 6.22 12.46
C ASP A 46 20.24 5.96 11.85
N GLU A 47 19.32 6.87 12.11
CA GLU A 47 17.97 6.80 11.59
C GLU A 47 17.90 7.13 10.10
N VAL A 48 17.17 6.31 9.34
CA VAL A 48 16.84 6.61 7.95
C VAL A 48 15.64 7.55 7.92
N LYS A 49 15.72 8.64 7.14
CA LYS A 49 14.64 9.61 6.97
C LYS A 49 14.20 9.69 5.52
N SER A 50 12.89 9.79 5.29
CA SER A 50 12.31 9.96 3.97
C SER A 50 12.20 11.43 3.59
N ASP A 51 12.46 11.74 2.31
CA ASP A 51 12.25 13.05 1.67
C ASP A 51 11.16 12.95 0.58
N GLY A 52 10.20 12.08 0.80
CA GLY A 52 9.07 11.85 -0.09
C GLY A 52 9.06 10.49 -0.75
N VAL A 53 7.89 10.10 -1.21
CA VAL A 53 7.62 8.82 -1.87
C VAL A 53 6.75 9.04 -3.12
N SER A 54 6.95 8.22 -4.14
CA SER A 54 6.14 8.22 -5.36
C SER A 54 6.05 6.81 -5.92
N GLY A 55 4.98 6.50 -6.62
CA GLY A 55 4.78 5.18 -7.20
C GLY A 55 3.32 4.81 -7.36
N THR A 56 3.05 3.53 -7.50
CA THR A 56 1.70 3.01 -7.73
C THR A 56 1.47 1.70 -6.97
N PHE A 57 0.23 1.49 -6.58
CA PHE A 57 -0.32 0.24 -6.05
C PHE A 57 -1.43 -0.21 -6.99
N VAL A 58 -1.38 -1.44 -7.46
CA VAL A 58 -2.39 -2.01 -8.36
C VAL A 58 -2.86 -3.34 -7.79
N GLN A 59 -4.17 -3.55 -7.80
CA GLN A 59 -4.78 -4.78 -7.30
C GLN A 59 -5.91 -5.22 -8.22
N ILE A 60 -6.04 -6.51 -8.41
CA ILE A 60 -7.15 -7.13 -9.14
C ILE A 60 -7.57 -8.41 -8.43
N GLY A 61 -8.87 -8.61 -8.30
CA GLY A 61 -9.43 -9.78 -7.66
C GLY A 61 -10.89 -10.00 -8.00
N VAL A 62 -11.39 -11.11 -7.51
CA VAL A 62 -12.81 -11.44 -7.53
C VAL A 62 -13.29 -11.41 -6.08
N PRO A 63 -14.41 -10.78 -5.76
CA PRO A 63 -14.95 -10.80 -4.41
C PRO A 63 -15.03 -12.22 -3.85
N ILE A 64 -14.74 -12.37 -2.54
CA ILE A 64 -14.75 -13.66 -1.82
C ILE A 64 -13.53 -14.57 -2.14
N LEU A 65 -12.79 -14.32 -3.20
CA LEU A 65 -11.56 -15.05 -3.53
C LEU A 65 -10.31 -14.20 -3.23
N PRO A 66 -9.16 -14.84 -2.98
CA PRO A 66 -7.91 -14.11 -2.90
C PRO A 66 -7.60 -13.38 -4.21
N GLY A 67 -7.28 -12.10 -4.10
CA GLY A 67 -6.83 -11.27 -5.22
C GLY A 67 -5.32 -11.12 -5.24
N ILE A 68 -4.79 -10.64 -6.35
CA ILE A 68 -3.37 -10.36 -6.55
C ILE A 68 -3.13 -8.87 -6.73
N GLY A 69 -1.96 -8.41 -6.34
CA GLY A 69 -1.57 -7.01 -6.50
C GLY A 69 -0.08 -6.83 -6.68
N MET A 70 0.29 -5.63 -7.07
CA MET A 70 1.67 -5.19 -7.18
C MET A 70 1.80 -3.77 -6.65
N ASP A 71 2.74 -3.58 -5.74
CA ASP A 71 3.16 -2.27 -5.28
C ASP A 71 4.54 -1.98 -5.85
N SER A 72 4.68 -0.84 -6.53
CA SER A 72 5.95 -0.37 -7.06
C SER A 72 6.11 1.10 -6.70
N TYR A 73 7.09 1.41 -5.87
CA TYR A 73 7.31 2.77 -5.41
C TYR A 73 8.79 3.08 -5.16
N LYS A 74 9.07 4.37 -5.23
CA LYS A 74 10.39 4.96 -5.02
C LYS A 74 10.31 5.91 -3.85
N THR A 75 11.18 5.73 -2.85
CA THR A 75 11.33 6.63 -1.71
C THR A 75 12.65 7.35 -1.79
N LYS A 76 12.61 8.67 -1.73
CA LYS A 76 13.81 9.49 -1.63
C LYS A 76 14.32 9.46 -0.20
N ILE A 77 15.58 9.15 -0.02
CA ILE A 77 16.24 9.18 1.29
C ILE A 77 16.74 10.59 1.53
N LYS A 78 16.37 11.15 2.69
CA LYS A 78 16.83 12.48 3.09
C LYS A 78 18.33 12.45 3.31
N GLN A 79 19.02 13.38 2.67
CA GLN A 79 20.47 13.58 2.76
C GLN A 79 20.76 15.00 3.21
N ASP A 80 22.00 15.24 3.67
CA ASP A 80 22.47 16.59 3.94
C ASP A 80 22.54 17.43 2.67
N PRO A 81 22.37 18.76 2.77
CA PRO A 81 22.47 19.66 1.62
C PRO A 81 23.80 19.47 0.87
N GLY A 82 23.72 19.24 -0.43
CA GLY A 82 24.89 19.03 -1.29
C GLY A 82 25.30 17.57 -1.48
N SER A 83 24.68 16.62 -0.78
CA SER A 83 24.90 15.18 -0.97
C SER A 83 24.18 14.64 -2.20
N ALA A 84 24.65 13.51 -2.73
CA ALA A 84 24.01 12.82 -3.84
C ALA A 84 22.62 12.33 -3.44
N LYS A 85 21.64 12.48 -4.34
CA LYS A 85 20.29 11.95 -4.14
C LYS A 85 20.34 10.42 -4.17
N ILE A 86 19.77 9.81 -3.15
CA ILE A 86 19.64 8.36 -3.03
C ILE A 86 18.15 8.02 -3.08
N ASP A 87 17.79 7.17 -4.02
CA ASP A 87 16.45 6.64 -4.18
C ASP A 87 16.42 5.17 -3.73
N LEU A 88 15.38 4.80 -3.01
CA LEU A 88 15.08 3.42 -2.64
C LEU A 88 13.89 2.94 -3.49
N GLU A 89 14.13 2.03 -4.42
CA GLU A 89 13.08 1.44 -5.26
C GLU A 89 12.60 0.12 -4.66
N THR A 90 11.31 0.01 -4.41
CA THR A 90 10.68 -1.17 -3.82
C THR A 90 9.59 -1.69 -4.74
N THR A 91 9.63 -2.99 -5.03
CA THR A 91 8.58 -3.69 -5.78
C THR A 91 8.15 -4.91 -4.99
N ILE A 92 6.85 -5.04 -4.70
CA ILE A 92 6.27 -6.11 -3.91
C ILE A 92 5.04 -6.67 -4.64
N TYR A 93 4.98 -7.98 -4.75
CA TYR A 93 3.82 -8.72 -5.27
C TYR A 93 3.00 -9.20 -4.08
N ASN A 94 1.70 -8.92 -4.12
CA ASN A 94 0.78 -9.11 -3.02
C ASN A 94 -0.25 -10.18 -3.32
N LEU A 95 -0.61 -10.93 -2.29
CA LEU A 95 -1.85 -11.65 -2.19
C LEU A 95 -2.75 -10.92 -1.20
N TYR A 96 -4.02 -10.72 -1.53
CA TYR A 96 -4.95 -10.01 -0.64
C TYR A 96 -6.31 -10.68 -0.58
N TYR A 97 -7.04 -10.36 0.46
CA TYR A 97 -8.43 -10.74 0.63
C TYR A 97 -9.29 -9.51 0.92
N LEU A 98 -10.33 -9.31 0.11
CA LEU A 98 -11.32 -8.28 0.31
C LEU A 98 -12.44 -8.83 1.20
N LEU A 99 -12.61 -8.24 2.38
CA LEU A 99 -13.72 -8.52 3.29
C LEU A 99 -14.90 -7.63 2.89
N PRO A 100 -15.97 -8.21 2.33
CA PRO A 100 -17.15 -7.44 1.95
C PRO A 100 -17.99 -7.12 3.20
N ILE A 101 -17.62 -6.05 3.90
CA ILE A 101 -18.39 -5.53 5.03
C ILE A 101 -19.32 -4.44 4.50
N PRO A 102 -20.61 -4.49 4.86
CA PRO A 102 -21.53 -3.43 4.47
C PRO A 102 -21.01 -2.05 4.90
N VAL A 103 -21.06 -1.08 4.01
CA VAL A 103 -20.64 0.33 4.22
C VAL A 103 -19.14 0.59 4.15
N ILE A 104 -18.29 -0.39 4.44
CA ILE A 104 -16.82 -0.23 4.38
C ILE A 104 -16.21 -1.49 3.79
N ASN A 105 -15.36 -1.35 2.79
CA ASN A 105 -14.53 -2.43 2.27
C ASN A 105 -13.24 -2.52 3.07
N ILE A 106 -12.95 -3.67 3.67
CA ILE A 106 -11.68 -3.93 4.33
C ILE A 106 -10.86 -4.88 3.46
N THR A 107 -9.68 -4.46 3.05
CA THR A 107 -8.72 -5.32 2.37
C THR A 107 -7.58 -5.64 3.32
N LEU A 108 -7.24 -6.91 3.46
CA LEU A 108 -6.05 -7.38 4.17
C LEU A 108 -5.15 -8.10 3.18
N GLY A 109 -3.86 -7.81 3.21
CA GLY A 109 -2.93 -8.45 2.29
C GLY A 109 -1.54 -8.61 2.86
N ALA A 110 -0.80 -9.49 2.21
CA ALA A 110 0.61 -9.73 2.45
C ALA A 110 1.34 -9.89 1.13
N GLY A 111 2.61 -9.53 1.08
CA GLY A 111 3.39 -9.60 -0.14
C GLY A 111 4.87 -9.81 0.10
N VAL A 112 5.53 -10.24 -0.96
CA VAL A 112 6.98 -10.41 -1.03
C VAL A 112 7.53 -9.78 -2.29
N GLY A 113 8.76 -9.34 -2.22
CA GLY A 113 9.39 -8.65 -3.34
C GLY A 113 10.83 -8.28 -3.05
N SER A 114 11.22 -7.12 -3.51
CA SER A 114 12.59 -6.66 -3.37
C SER A 114 12.71 -5.15 -3.30
N THR A 115 13.77 -4.72 -2.67
CA THR A 115 14.17 -3.31 -2.56
C THR A 115 15.58 -3.14 -3.10
N GLU A 116 15.83 -2.04 -3.77
CA GLU A 116 17.11 -1.70 -4.39
C GLU A 116 17.45 -0.23 -4.14
N ILE A 117 18.69 0.04 -3.79
CA ILE A 117 19.21 1.42 -3.68
C ILE A 117 19.66 1.90 -5.06
N LYS A 118 19.21 3.08 -5.47
CA LYS A 118 19.53 3.69 -6.76
C LYS A 118 20.26 5.02 -6.59
N PHE A 119 21.51 5.03 -7.00
CA PHE A 119 22.32 6.21 -7.28
C PHE A 119 23.41 5.80 -8.28
N SER A 120 24.15 6.76 -8.84
CA SER A 120 25.21 6.44 -9.83
C SER A 120 26.28 5.50 -9.25
N GLY A 121 26.35 4.28 -9.76
CA GLY A 121 27.29 3.24 -9.30
C GLY A 121 26.86 2.46 -8.07
N SER A 122 25.59 2.53 -7.65
CA SER A 122 25.06 1.82 -6.47
C SER A 122 25.25 0.30 -6.55
N GLU A 123 25.17 -0.29 -7.73
CA GLU A 123 25.37 -1.73 -7.97
C GLU A 123 26.76 -2.24 -7.62
N LYS A 124 27.74 -1.35 -7.49
CA LYS A 124 29.08 -1.71 -7.02
C LYS A 124 29.15 -1.94 -5.52
N TYR A 125 28.24 -1.30 -4.77
CA TYR A 125 28.29 -1.25 -3.31
C TYR A 125 27.15 -2.02 -2.64
N PHE A 126 26.01 -2.17 -3.30
CA PHE A 126 24.80 -2.73 -2.71
C PHE A 126 24.25 -3.86 -3.59
N ASP A 127 23.72 -4.87 -2.92
CA ASP A 127 22.93 -5.91 -3.55
C ASP A 127 21.44 -5.60 -3.39
N LYS A 128 20.65 -6.08 -4.35
CA LYS A 128 19.19 -6.04 -4.24
C LYS A 128 18.75 -6.87 -3.04
N GLY A 129 17.97 -6.26 -2.14
CA GLY A 129 17.53 -6.88 -0.90
C GLY A 129 16.12 -7.46 -0.99
N PRO A 130 15.79 -8.49 -0.19
CA PRO A 130 14.43 -8.96 -0.06
C PRO A 130 13.56 -7.91 0.62
N ALA A 131 12.30 -7.84 0.20
CA ALA A 131 11.27 -7.04 0.85
C ALA A 131 10.03 -7.90 1.10
N SER A 132 9.35 -7.64 2.20
CA SER A 132 8.05 -8.22 2.50
C SER A 132 7.15 -7.18 3.14
N GLN A 133 5.85 -7.36 3.02
CA GLN A 133 4.90 -6.47 3.67
C GLN A 133 3.65 -7.20 4.12
N VAL A 134 2.99 -6.61 5.12
CA VAL A 134 1.58 -6.83 5.43
C VAL A 134 0.86 -5.50 5.37
N TYR A 135 -0.39 -5.50 4.95
CA TYR A 135 -1.14 -4.26 4.85
C TYR A 135 -2.62 -4.45 5.11
N ALA A 136 -3.25 -3.34 5.50
CA ALA A 136 -4.68 -3.18 5.55
C ALA A 136 -5.10 -1.96 4.74
N SER A 137 -6.26 -2.03 4.10
CA SER A 137 -6.88 -0.90 3.40
C SER A 137 -8.35 -0.80 3.79
N LEU A 138 -8.80 0.43 3.98
CA LEU A 138 -10.19 0.77 4.21
C LEU A 138 -10.74 1.48 2.98
N GLY A 139 -11.74 0.89 2.34
CA GLY A 139 -12.44 1.44 1.19
C GLY A 139 -13.79 2.00 1.59
N PHE A 140 -14.03 3.25 1.22
CA PHE A 140 -15.30 3.95 1.44
C PHE A 140 -16.02 4.07 0.11
N PRO A 141 -17.18 3.40 -0.08
CA PRO A 141 -17.99 3.56 -1.27
C PRO A 141 -18.46 5.01 -1.39
N ILE A 142 -18.06 5.72 -2.45
CA ILE A 142 -18.50 7.09 -2.72
C ILE A 142 -19.75 7.09 -3.59
N ILE A 143 -19.73 6.26 -4.62
CA ILE A 143 -20.85 6.02 -5.52
C ILE A 143 -20.88 4.52 -5.86
N PRO A 144 -21.99 3.97 -6.36
CA PRO A 144 -22.00 2.60 -6.86
C PRO A 144 -20.83 2.38 -7.83
N LEU A 145 -20.08 1.30 -7.68
CA LEU A 145 -18.92 0.88 -8.45
C LEU A 145 -17.58 1.56 -8.09
N PHE A 146 -17.55 2.61 -7.25
CA PHE A 146 -16.30 3.31 -6.92
C PHE A 146 -16.10 3.45 -5.42
N ASP A 147 -14.92 3.07 -4.97
CA ASP A 147 -14.45 3.21 -3.58
C ASP A 147 -13.24 4.13 -3.50
N LEU A 148 -13.16 4.93 -2.45
CA LEU A 148 -11.93 5.60 -2.05
C LEU A 148 -11.22 4.76 -0.99
N HIS A 149 -9.97 4.39 -1.23
CA HIS A 149 -9.18 3.55 -0.34
C HIS A 149 -8.10 4.31 0.39
N LEU A 150 -8.07 4.17 1.72
CA LEU A 150 -6.91 4.54 2.54
C LEU A 150 -6.22 3.26 2.98
N SER A 151 -4.92 3.16 2.76
CA SER A 151 -4.15 1.96 3.06
C SER A 151 -2.94 2.26 3.95
N TYR A 152 -2.64 1.29 4.81
CA TYR A 152 -1.46 1.28 5.68
C TYR A 152 -0.70 -0.02 5.46
N ARG A 153 0.59 0.11 5.14
CA ARG A 153 1.49 -1.00 4.85
C ARG A 153 2.64 -0.99 5.82
N SER A 154 2.90 -2.12 6.47
CA SER A 154 4.11 -2.36 7.24
C SER A 154 5.08 -3.15 6.38
N VAL A 155 6.22 -2.56 6.07
CA VAL A 155 7.22 -3.09 5.14
C VAL A 155 8.47 -3.48 5.90
N SER A 156 9.00 -4.67 5.67
CA SER A 156 10.31 -5.11 6.10
C SER A 156 11.21 -5.21 4.87
N SER A 157 12.36 -4.56 4.90
CA SER A 157 13.29 -4.54 3.78
C SER A 157 14.72 -4.36 4.28
N LYS A 158 15.63 -5.23 3.82
CA LYS A 158 17.03 -5.18 4.18
C LYS A 158 17.91 -5.27 2.95
N VAL A 159 18.82 -4.34 2.81
CA VAL A 159 19.76 -4.27 1.69
C VAL A 159 21.18 -4.56 2.18
N LYS A 160 21.83 -5.54 1.56
CA LYS A 160 23.20 -5.93 1.93
C LYS A 160 24.22 -4.99 1.30
N ILE A 161 25.24 -4.67 2.08
CA ILE A 161 26.42 -3.94 1.64
C ILE A 161 27.46 -4.97 1.23
N LYS A 162 28.02 -4.88 0.01
CA LYS A 162 29.01 -5.83 -0.50
C LYS A 162 30.31 -5.88 0.30
N SER A 163 30.63 -4.81 1.00
CA SER A 163 31.78 -4.74 1.92
C SER A 163 31.50 -5.34 3.30
N GLY A 164 30.28 -5.78 3.57
CA GLY A 164 29.84 -6.39 4.84
C GLY A 164 28.83 -5.51 5.59
N GLY A 165 27.88 -6.18 6.24
CA GLY A 165 26.76 -5.54 6.95
C GLY A 165 25.49 -5.40 6.09
N GLU A 166 24.46 -4.82 6.69
CA GLU A 166 23.18 -4.56 6.03
C GLU A 166 22.57 -3.24 6.53
N HIS A 167 21.79 -2.60 5.67
CA HIS A 167 20.92 -1.48 6.03
C HIS A 167 19.49 -1.96 6.11
N ASP A 168 18.78 -1.58 7.17
CA ASP A 168 17.37 -1.85 7.34
C ASP A 168 16.56 -0.63 6.86
N PHE A 169 15.81 -0.81 5.78
CA PHE A 169 14.90 0.17 5.19
C PHE A 169 13.43 -0.18 5.43
N GLY A 170 13.16 -1.01 6.41
CA GLY A 170 11.81 -1.30 6.85
C GLY A 170 11.08 -0.05 7.36
N GLY A 171 9.76 -0.04 7.26
CA GLY A 171 8.97 1.11 7.66
C GLY A 171 7.50 0.97 7.36
N ASN A 172 6.80 2.10 7.46
CA ASN A 172 5.36 2.17 7.23
C ASN A 172 5.05 3.06 6.05
N VAL A 173 4.25 2.57 5.11
CA VAL A 173 3.81 3.30 3.92
C VAL A 173 2.30 3.51 4.00
N MET A 174 1.88 4.77 3.96
CA MET A 174 0.47 5.12 3.80
C MET A 174 0.17 5.38 2.33
N GLY A 175 -1.02 5.01 1.88
CA GLY A 175 -1.43 5.21 0.51
C GLY A 175 -2.90 5.55 0.36
N LEU A 176 -3.22 6.22 -0.74
CA LEU A 176 -4.56 6.56 -1.16
C LEU A 176 -4.82 5.95 -2.53
N GLY A 177 -6.02 5.46 -2.76
CA GLY A 177 -6.39 4.83 -4.02
C GLY A 177 -7.87 4.90 -4.31
N ILE A 178 -8.20 4.46 -5.51
CA ILE A 178 -9.57 4.31 -5.99
C ILE A 178 -9.77 2.84 -6.38
N GLY A 179 -10.86 2.25 -5.91
CA GLY A 179 -11.33 0.94 -6.29
C GLY A 179 -12.51 1.01 -7.24
N PHE A 180 -12.59 0.03 -8.11
CA PHE A 180 -13.67 -0.18 -9.06
C PHE A 180 -14.23 -1.58 -8.85
N ASN A 181 -15.55 -1.68 -8.68
CA ASN A 181 -16.26 -2.95 -8.45
C ASN A 181 -17.28 -3.15 -9.57
N PHE A 182 -17.07 -4.13 -10.43
CA PHE A 182 -17.91 -4.43 -11.60
C PHE A 182 -18.63 -5.76 -11.47
#